data_2d1ca6156ee3185b2e2232c7f99a84cb
#
_entry.id   2d1ca6156ee3185b2e2232c7f99a84cb
#
_cell.length_a   1.000
_cell.length_b   1.000
_cell.length_c   1.000
_cell.angle_alpha   90.00
_cell.angle_beta   90.00
_cell.angle_gamma   90.00
#
_symmetry.space_group_name_H-M   'P 1'
#
loop_
_entity.id
_entity.type
_entity.pdbx_description
1 polymer ?
#
loop_
_entity_poly.entity_id
_entity_poly.type
_entity_poly.pdbx_seq_one_letter_code
_entity_poly.pdbx_strand_id
1 'polypeptide(L)'
;MAVIDTTTAIILIILLIVGAFVLNRIFHRKRLMSGQRQGQSVNNNDDINNNFEVDMDKSGRRSIIPGFLTTQNKLKIVAALGTFIFIIIILAESVVIVQAGHRGVVLYLGAVENRVLGEGMHFIVPFAEQVIQLEVRTLKFQAEASAASNDLQEVQSVIALNYHIDPSDANAIFQQLGADYSDRIIAPTIQESVKASVAKFNAEELITKRETAKGVIADTIRNTLSQRNIVVETVFITDFKFSQAFADQIEQKVVAFQKYLTEQNNLRAIQVIANQTVVQAEAQARANIAKANGESQAI
;
A
#
# COMPACT_ATOMS: atom_id res chain seq x y z
N MET A 1 7.35 -17.90 3.89
CA MET A 1 8.60 -18.49 3.36
C MET A 1 9.63 -17.38 3.40
N ALA A 2 10.51 -17.37 4.41
CA ALA A 2 11.45 -16.28 4.63
C ALA A 2 12.47 -16.28 3.49
N VAL A 3 12.47 -15.23 2.69
CA VAL A 3 13.52 -14.96 1.72
C VAL A 3 14.75 -14.56 2.53
N ILE A 4 15.67 -15.51 2.70
CA ILE A 4 16.98 -15.23 3.26
C ILE A 4 17.65 -14.29 2.25
N ASP A 5 17.84 -13.04 2.67
CA ASP A 5 18.47 -12.02 1.84
C ASP A 5 19.85 -12.53 1.39
N THR A 6 20.20 -12.32 0.13
CA THR A 6 21.45 -12.85 -0.47
C THR A 6 22.69 -12.45 0.33
N THR A 7 22.61 -11.31 1.03
CA THR A 7 23.67 -10.83 1.95
C THR A 7 23.82 -11.70 3.18
N THR A 8 22.72 -12.13 3.82
CA THR A 8 22.77 -13.04 4.99
C THR A 8 23.24 -14.43 4.62
N ALA A 9 22.88 -14.94 3.43
CA ALA A 9 23.39 -16.20 2.92
C ALA A 9 24.91 -16.16 2.66
N ILE A 10 25.42 -15.08 2.10
CA ILE A 10 26.86 -14.86 1.84
C ILE A 10 27.63 -14.79 3.17
N ILE A 11 27.12 -14.09 4.17
CA ILE A 11 27.74 -13.97 5.50
C ILE A 11 27.81 -15.34 6.21
N LEU A 12 26.73 -16.12 6.14
CA LEU A 12 26.68 -17.47 6.69
C LEU A 12 27.69 -18.42 6.01
N ILE A 13 27.83 -18.32 4.70
CA ILE A 13 28.81 -19.10 3.91
C ILE A 13 30.24 -18.70 4.29
N ILE A 14 30.55 -17.42 4.44
CA ILE A 14 31.87 -16.94 4.86
C ILE A 14 32.20 -17.42 6.28
N LEU A 15 31.24 -17.37 7.22
CA LEU A 15 31.40 -17.90 8.59
C LEU A 15 31.63 -19.41 8.61
N LEU A 16 30.94 -20.17 7.77
CA LEU A 16 31.14 -21.61 7.61
C LEU A 16 32.52 -21.95 7.05
N ILE A 17 32.97 -21.20 6.05
CA ILE A 17 34.29 -21.39 5.42
C ILE A 17 35.43 -21.07 6.42
N VAL A 18 35.31 -19.98 7.16
CA VAL A 18 36.29 -19.58 8.19
C VAL A 18 36.28 -20.58 9.34
N GLY A 19 35.13 -21.04 9.80
CA GLY A 19 34.98 -22.10 10.82
C GLY A 19 35.56 -23.43 10.37
N ALA A 20 35.31 -23.87 9.16
CA ALA A 20 35.83 -25.11 8.57
C ALA A 20 37.37 -25.04 8.41
N PHE A 21 37.91 -23.87 8.01
CA PHE A 21 39.35 -23.67 7.87
C PHE A 21 40.07 -23.71 9.23
N VAL A 22 39.47 -23.12 10.27
CA VAL A 22 40.01 -23.18 11.66
C VAL A 22 39.95 -24.60 12.23
N LEU A 23 38.82 -25.32 12.03
CA LEU A 23 38.67 -26.73 12.44
C LEU A 23 39.68 -27.63 11.73
N ASN A 24 39.85 -27.50 10.42
CA ASN A 24 40.76 -28.30 9.61
C ASN A 24 42.22 -28.07 10.09
N ARG A 25 42.58 -26.86 10.47
CA ARG A 25 43.93 -26.53 11.00
C ARG A 25 44.17 -27.07 12.41
N ILE A 26 43.12 -27.17 13.24
CA ILE A 26 43.19 -27.79 14.57
C ILE A 26 43.34 -29.33 14.44
N PHE A 27 42.62 -29.95 13.50
CA PHE A 27 42.66 -31.39 13.25
C PHE A 27 43.99 -31.85 12.63
N HIS A 28 44.56 -31.06 11.71
CA HIS A 28 45.87 -31.33 11.13
C HIS A 28 47.01 -31.28 12.19
N ARG A 29 46.89 -30.41 13.21
CA ARG A 29 47.87 -30.28 14.29
C ARG A 29 47.82 -31.42 15.26
N LYS A 30 46.65 -32.07 15.51
CA LYS A 30 46.54 -33.26 16.34
C LYS A 30 47.18 -34.48 15.66
N ARG A 31 47.15 -34.56 14.35
CA ARG A 31 47.72 -35.68 13.58
C ARG A 31 49.25 -35.65 13.54
N LEU A 32 49.87 -34.48 13.63
CA LEU A 32 51.32 -34.37 13.67
C LEU A 32 51.92 -34.66 15.05
N MET A 33 51.14 -34.55 16.13
CA MET A 33 51.61 -34.85 17.50
C MET A 33 51.41 -36.31 17.89
N SER A 34 50.65 -37.11 17.17
CA SER A 34 50.43 -38.55 17.42
C SER A 34 51.46 -39.45 16.73
N GLY A 35 52.31 -38.95 15.82
CA GLY A 35 53.28 -39.67 15.04
C GLY A 35 54.68 -39.75 15.64
N GLN A 36 54.97 -39.11 16.78
CA GLN A 36 56.34 -39.10 17.38
C GLN A 36 56.45 -39.77 18.74
N ARG A 37 55.69 -40.84 18.98
CA ARG A 37 55.92 -41.68 20.18
C ARG A 37 55.99 -43.14 19.76
N GLN A 38 57.04 -43.53 19.01
CA GLN A 38 57.51 -44.89 18.95
C GLN A 38 58.99 -44.86 18.54
N GLY A 39 59.86 -45.31 19.46
CA GLY A 39 61.22 -45.74 19.20
C GLY A 39 62.33 -44.85 19.79
N GLN A 40 62.70 -45.06 21.03
CA GLN A 40 64.02 -45.61 21.38
C GLN A 40 64.15 -45.68 22.88
N SER A 41 64.32 -46.93 23.33
CA SER A 41 64.88 -47.36 24.61
C SER A 41 66.37 -47.35 24.52
N VAL A 42 67.03 -47.15 25.70
CA VAL A 42 68.40 -47.56 26.09
C VAL A 42 69.48 -46.53 25.75
N ASN A 43 70.18 -45.92 26.66
CA ASN A 43 71.18 -46.37 27.62
C ASN A 43 71.76 -45.20 28.39
N ASN A 44 72.31 -45.54 29.58
CA ASN A 44 72.97 -44.67 30.56
C ASN A 44 74.26 -44.05 30.11
N ASN A 45 74.57 -43.05 30.85
CA ASN A 45 75.86 -42.55 31.31
C ASN A 45 76.41 -41.29 30.65
N ASP A 46 76.58 -40.35 31.58
CA ASP A 46 77.71 -39.41 31.75
C ASP A 46 77.82 -38.18 30.86
N ASP A 47 78.03 -37.15 31.62
CA ASP A 47 78.77 -35.94 31.37
C ASP A 47 78.05 -34.66 30.95
N ILE A 48 78.08 -33.82 31.95
CA ILE A 48 78.05 -32.38 31.97
C ILE A 48 78.95 -31.83 30.86
N ASN A 49 78.43 -31.16 29.89
CA ASN A 49 79.04 -30.02 29.24
C ASN A 49 78.09 -29.10 28.49
N ASN A 50 78.12 -27.86 28.94
CA ASN A 50 77.57 -26.72 28.26
C ASN A 50 78.08 -26.63 26.83
N ASN A 51 77.21 -26.70 25.86
CA ASN A 51 77.50 -26.10 24.56
C ASN A 51 76.25 -25.41 23.99
N PHE A 52 76.29 -24.13 24.12
CA PHE A 52 75.46 -23.17 23.51
C PHE A 52 75.85 -23.12 22.01
N GLU A 53 75.20 -23.90 21.15
CA GLU A 53 75.39 -23.85 19.72
C GLU A 53 74.69 -22.64 19.16
N VAL A 54 75.43 -21.58 18.89
CA VAL A 54 75.02 -20.44 18.10
C VAL A 54 75.22 -20.80 16.66
N ASP A 55 74.10 -21.07 15.96
CA ASP A 55 74.07 -21.26 14.52
C ASP A 55 74.34 -19.87 13.86
N MET A 56 75.58 -19.64 13.47
CA MET A 56 75.97 -18.45 12.71
C MET A 56 75.83 -18.71 11.21
N ASP A 57 74.91 -18.05 10.61
CA ASP A 57 74.84 -17.95 9.14
C ASP A 57 76.07 -17.28 8.57
N LYS A 58 76.57 -17.82 7.44
CA LYS A 58 77.84 -17.45 6.80
C LYS A 58 77.93 -15.99 6.29
N SER A 59 77.00 -15.11 6.62
CA SER A 59 76.98 -13.72 6.15
C SER A 59 77.21 -12.66 7.23
N GLY A 60 77.39 -13.03 8.52
CA GLY A 60 77.70 -12.09 9.57
C GLY A 60 76.73 -10.97 9.86
N ARG A 61 75.52 -11.05 9.30
CA ARG A 61 74.47 -10.06 9.57
C ARG A 61 73.47 -10.63 10.60
N ARG A 62 73.40 -9.99 11.76
CA ARG A 62 72.31 -10.20 12.71
C ARG A 62 70.97 -9.76 12.04
N SER A 63 70.27 -10.69 11.46
CA SER A 63 68.88 -10.45 11.13
C SER A 63 68.09 -10.47 12.43
N ILE A 64 67.78 -9.30 12.96
CA ILE A 64 66.76 -9.14 13.99
C ILE A 64 65.44 -9.41 13.32
N ILE A 65 65.11 -10.70 13.17
CA ILE A 65 63.72 -11.08 12.87
C ILE A 65 62.99 -10.90 14.21
N PRO A 66 62.05 -9.94 14.31
CA PRO A 66 61.28 -9.84 15.53
C PRO A 66 60.45 -11.11 15.65
N GLY A 67 60.92 -12.01 16.52
CA GLY A 67 60.22 -13.25 16.89
C GLY A 67 58.89 -13.01 17.61
N PHE A 68 58.11 -12.02 17.15
CA PHE A 68 56.89 -11.56 17.82
C PHE A 68 55.62 -12.34 17.41
N LEU A 69 55.69 -13.27 16.47
CA LEU A 69 54.50 -13.99 16.03
C LEU A 69 54.67 -15.50 16.24
N THR A 70 54.67 -15.94 17.52
CA THR A 70 54.41 -17.36 17.79
C THR A 70 53.07 -17.76 17.18
N THR A 71 52.96 -19.00 16.69
CA THR A 71 51.73 -19.50 15.98
C THR A 71 50.49 -19.33 16.85
N GLN A 72 50.62 -19.30 18.17
CA GLN A 72 49.54 -19.05 19.12
C GLN A 72 49.04 -17.60 19.05
N ASN A 73 49.92 -16.62 18.87
CA ASN A 73 49.52 -15.22 18.75
C ASN A 73 48.89 -14.90 17.41
N LYS A 74 49.32 -15.56 16.33
CA LYS A 74 48.65 -15.45 15.03
C LYS A 74 47.21 -15.93 15.07
N LEU A 75 46.92 -17.05 15.78
CA LEU A 75 45.56 -17.57 15.94
C LEU A 75 44.70 -16.62 16.78
N LYS A 76 45.23 -15.99 17.83
CA LYS A 76 44.50 -14.99 18.64
C LYS A 76 44.21 -13.73 17.85
N ILE A 77 45.12 -13.26 17.00
CA ILE A 77 44.95 -12.09 16.16
C ILE A 77 43.84 -12.35 15.10
N VAL A 78 43.85 -13.54 14.44
CA VAL A 78 42.83 -13.92 13.47
C VAL A 78 41.45 -14.05 14.13
N ALA A 79 41.41 -14.64 15.34
CA ALA A 79 40.16 -14.75 16.09
C ALA A 79 39.63 -13.35 16.52
N ALA A 80 40.51 -12.46 17.00
CA ALA A 80 40.13 -11.09 17.36
C ALA A 80 39.64 -10.28 16.16
N LEU A 81 40.30 -10.42 15.00
CA LEU A 81 39.87 -9.77 13.75
C LEU A 81 38.51 -10.30 13.29
N GLY A 82 38.30 -11.61 13.35
CA GLY A 82 37.00 -12.24 13.01
C GLY A 82 35.89 -11.76 13.94
N THR A 83 36.14 -11.70 15.25
CA THR A 83 35.15 -11.17 16.21
C THR A 83 34.88 -9.69 15.97
N PHE A 84 35.87 -8.89 15.64
CA PHE A 84 35.72 -7.47 15.34
C PHE A 84 34.87 -7.24 14.09
N ILE A 85 35.11 -8.00 13.00
CA ILE A 85 34.31 -7.95 11.78
C ILE A 85 32.85 -8.38 12.08
N PHE A 86 32.65 -9.41 12.88
CA PHE A 86 31.33 -9.89 13.28
C PHE A 86 30.55 -8.82 14.06
N ILE A 87 31.20 -8.12 14.98
CA ILE A 87 30.57 -7.00 15.70
C ILE A 87 30.20 -5.86 14.75
N ILE A 88 31.05 -5.52 13.77
CA ILE A 88 30.75 -4.49 12.79
C ILE A 88 29.52 -4.87 11.96
N ILE A 89 29.41 -6.13 11.55
CA ILE A 89 28.24 -6.63 10.79
C ILE A 89 26.97 -6.50 11.64
N ILE A 90 26.99 -6.92 12.90
CA ILE A 90 25.85 -6.78 13.81
C ILE A 90 25.44 -5.30 13.97
N LEU A 91 26.40 -4.41 14.13
CA LEU A 91 26.13 -2.97 14.27
C LEU A 91 25.55 -2.38 12.98
N ALA A 92 26.00 -2.83 11.81
CA ALA A 92 25.46 -2.39 10.53
C ALA A 92 24.00 -2.84 10.32
N GLU A 93 23.66 -4.08 10.70
CA GLU A 93 22.30 -4.62 10.63
C GLU A 93 21.37 -4.06 11.74
N SER A 94 21.94 -3.38 12.74
CA SER A 94 21.18 -2.76 13.84
C SER A 94 20.55 -1.42 13.46
N VAL A 95 20.84 -0.86 12.28
CA VAL A 95 20.35 0.45 11.86
C VAL A 95 19.31 0.29 10.74
N VAL A 96 18.13 0.85 10.97
CA VAL A 96 17.07 0.95 9.94
C VAL A 96 16.74 2.43 9.71
N ILE A 97 16.53 2.79 8.45
CA ILE A 97 16.10 4.14 8.06
C ILE A 97 14.67 4.05 7.55
N VAL A 98 13.74 4.72 8.26
CA VAL A 98 12.35 4.88 7.85
C VAL A 98 12.27 6.12 6.96
N GLN A 99 11.77 5.95 5.75
CA GLN A 99 11.66 7.03 4.78
C GLN A 99 10.61 8.07 5.19
N ALA A 100 10.78 9.31 4.72
CA ALA A 100 9.78 10.36 4.91
C ALA A 100 8.43 9.95 4.30
N GLY A 101 7.34 10.18 5.04
CA GLY A 101 5.98 9.76 4.66
C GLY A 101 5.68 8.28 4.91
N HIS A 102 6.56 7.57 5.63
CA HIS A 102 6.35 6.18 6.06
C HIS A 102 6.37 6.06 7.58
N ARG A 103 5.81 4.97 8.08
CA ARG A 103 5.95 4.52 9.47
C ARG A 103 6.53 3.11 9.48
N GLY A 104 7.46 2.88 10.38
CA GLY A 104 8.06 1.56 10.58
C GLY A 104 7.24 0.75 11.58
N VAL A 105 6.61 -0.32 11.13
CA VAL A 105 5.98 -1.32 12.00
C VAL A 105 7.03 -2.34 12.40
N VAL A 106 7.25 -2.49 13.70
CA VAL A 106 8.25 -3.41 14.25
C VAL A 106 7.63 -4.78 14.45
N LEU A 107 8.29 -5.79 13.91
CA LEU A 107 7.98 -7.20 14.16
C LEU A 107 9.09 -7.78 15.02
N TYR A 108 8.74 -8.28 16.21
CA TYR A 108 9.66 -9.00 17.08
C TYR A 108 9.44 -10.50 16.92
N LEU A 109 10.43 -11.20 16.37
CA LEU A 109 10.35 -12.64 16.04
C LEU A 109 9.09 -13.03 15.25
N GLY A 110 8.64 -12.12 14.36
CA GLY A 110 7.44 -12.32 13.53
C GLY A 110 6.13 -11.86 14.15
N ALA A 111 6.10 -11.45 15.43
CA ALA A 111 4.93 -10.86 16.07
C ALA A 111 4.96 -9.34 15.96
N VAL A 112 3.84 -8.72 15.59
CA VAL A 112 3.74 -7.26 15.52
C VAL A 112 3.83 -6.68 16.93
N GLU A 113 4.79 -5.78 17.12
CA GLU A 113 4.97 -5.05 18.38
C GLU A 113 4.10 -3.79 18.39
N ASN A 114 3.68 -3.37 19.58
CA ASN A 114 2.86 -2.17 19.74
C ASN A 114 3.70 -0.85 19.67
N ARG A 115 4.78 -0.88 18.91
CA ARG A 115 5.71 0.23 18.70
C ARG A 115 5.75 0.59 17.21
N VAL A 116 5.47 1.86 16.92
CA VAL A 116 5.57 2.41 15.56
C VAL A 116 6.76 3.36 15.52
N LEU A 117 7.68 3.13 14.57
CA LEU A 117 8.83 3.98 14.36
C LEU A 117 8.44 5.16 13.46
N GLY A 118 8.84 6.37 13.89
CA GLY A 118 8.72 7.57 13.06
C GLY A 118 9.70 7.58 11.90
N GLU A 119 9.70 8.68 11.16
CA GLU A 119 10.67 8.92 10.10
C GLU A 119 12.08 9.11 10.66
N GLY A 120 13.08 8.70 9.89
CA GLY A 120 14.49 8.88 10.25
C GLY A 120 15.19 7.58 10.60
N MET A 121 16.33 7.70 11.30
CA MET A 121 17.21 6.60 11.67
C MET A 121 16.79 6.03 13.03
N HIS A 122 16.63 4.70 13.07
CA HIS A 122 16.29 3.97 14.30
C HIS A 122 17.23 2.80 14.49
N PHE A 123 17.42 2.43 15.77
CA PHE A 123 18.17 1.24 16.13
C PHE A 123 17.19 0.10 16.44
N ILE A 124 17.49 -1.05 15.87
CA ILE A 124 16.74 -2.30 16.05
C ILE A 124 17.66 -3.41 16.54
N VAL A 125 17.08 -4.44 17.11
CA VAL A 125 17.82 -5.65 17.51
C VAL A 125 17.94 -6.56 16.29
N PRO A 126 19.16 -6.70 15.70
CA PRO A 126 19.33 -7.53 14.51
C PRO A 126 18.92 -8.97 14.77
N PHE A 127 18.37 -9.64 13.76
CA PHE A 127 17.81 -11.01 13.78
C PHE A 127 16.51 -11.18 14.60
N ALA A 128 16.24 -10.35 15.61
CA ALA A 128 15.02 -10.43 16.42
C ALA A 128 13.93 -9.46 15.94
N GLU A 129 14.32 -8.27 15.51
CA GLU A 129 13.41 -7.24 15.02
C GLU A 129 13.50 -7.09 13.51
N GLN A 130 12.33 -6.97 12.87
CA GLN A 130 12.17 -6.62 11.47
C GLN A 130 11.26 -5.40 11.37
N VAL A 131 11.56 -4.45 10.48
CA VAL A 131 10.76 -3.25 10.28
C VAL A 131 10.12 -3.30 8.90
N ILE A 132 8.79 -3.24 8.88
CA ILE A 132 8.00 -3.09 7.66
C ILE A 132 7.58 -1.63 7.54
N GLN A 133 7.88 -1.00 6.42
CA GLN A 133 7.51 0.39 6.19
C GLN A 133 6.13 0.45 5.54
N LEU A 134 5.19 1.17 6.20
CA LEU A 134 3.88 1.50 5.66
C LEU A 134 3.85 2.97 5.26
N GLU A 135 3.35 3.25 4.06
CA GLU A 135 3.13 4.62 3.60
C GLU A 135 1.91 5.22 4.30
N VAL A 136 2.12 6.40 4.93
CA VAL A 136 1.08 7.13 5.67
C VAL A 136 0.67 8.44 4.98
N ARG A 137 1.23 8.72 3.80
CA ARG A 137 0.80 9.84 2.95
C ARG A 137 -0.53 9.53 2.30
N THR A 138 -1.17 10.57 1.78
CA THR A 138 -2.39 10.42 0.98
C THR A 138 -2.11 9.62 -0.29
N LEU A 139 -2.79 8.49 -0.40
CA LEU A 139 -2.75 7.57 -1.53
C LEU A 139 -4.05 7.66 -2.32
N LYS A 140 -3.99 7.36 -3.60
CA LYS A 140 -5.17 7.21 -4.47
C LYS A 140 -5.47 5.74 -4.69
N PHE A 141 -6.73 5.37 -4.50
CA PHE A 141 -7.25 4.06 -4.89
C PHE A 141 -8.43 4.24 -5.85
N GLN A 142 -8.55 3.37 -6.85
CA GLN A 142 -9.62 3.42 -7.84
C GLN A 142 -10.14 2.02 -8.11
N ALA A 143 -11.45 1.86 -8.09
CA ALA A 143 -12.12 0.59 -8.40
C ALA A 143 -13.39 0.83 -9.22
N GLU A 144 -13.71 -0.12 -10.07
CA GLU A 144 -14.99 -0.22 -10.72
C GLU A 144 -15.97 -0.94 -9.80
N ALA A 145 -17.19 -0.45 -9.73
CA ALA A 145 -18.26 -1.05 -8.95
C ALA A 145 -19.52 -1.21 -9.79
N SER A 146 -20.14 -2.37 -9.69
CA SER A 146 -21.43 -2.65 -10.27
C SER A 146 -22.45 -3.01 -9.20
N ALA A 147 -23.69 -2.52 -9.36
CA ALA A 147 -24.78 -2.74 -8.44
C ALA A 147 -26.11 -2.81 -9.20
N ALA A 148 -27.14 -3.38 -8.57
CA ALA A 148 -28.50 -3.27 -9.03
C ALA A 148 -29.21 -2.16 -8.26
N SER A 149 -29.95 -1.30 -8.96
CA SER A 149 -30.86 -0.33 -8.35
C SER A 149 -32.10 -1.02 -7.72
N ASN A 150 -32.89 -0.26 -6.99
CA ASN A 150 -34.12 -0.78 -6.36
C ASN A 150 -35.09 -1.41 -7.36
N ASP A 151 -35.12 -0.90 -8.59
CA ASP A 151 -35.92 -1.41 -9.72
C ASP A 151 -35.14 -2.40 -10.62
N LEU A 152 -34.08 -3.04 -10.03
CA LEU A 152 -33.28 -4.10 -10.64
C LEU A 152 -32.56 -3.70 -11.93
N GLN A 153 -32.29 -2.42 -12.14
CA GLN A 153 -31.43 -1.99 -13.24
C GLN A 153 -29.95 -2.10 -12.87
N GLU A 154 -29.17 -2.64 -13.79
CA GLU A 154 -27.71 -2.70 -13.61
C GLU A 154 -27.10 -1.30 -13.74
N VAL A 155 -26.32 -0.92 -12.75
CA VAL A 155 -25.63 0.36 -12.65
C VAL A 155 -24.17 0.12 -12.45
N GLN A 156 -23.33 0.70 -13.29
CA GLN A 156 -21.89 0.65 -13.21
C GLN A 156 -21.35 2.05 -12.91
N SER A 157 -20.33 2.14 -12.06
CA SER A 157 -19.65 3.39 -11.77
C SER A 157 -18.19 3.13 -11.41
N VAL A 158 -17.34 4.14 -11.59
CA VAL A 158 -15.93 4.10 -11.16
C VAL A 158 -15.80 5.01 -9.96
N ILE A 159 -15.29 4.46 -8.87
CA ILE A 159 -15.03 5.18 -7.63
C ILE A 159 -13.53 5.34 -7.48
N ALA A 160 -13.08 6.58 -7.32
CA ALA A 160 -11.72 6.90 -6.92
C ALA A 160 -11.77 7.59 -5.56
N LEU A 161 -10.90 7.20 -4.65
CA LEU A 161 -10.79 7.85 -3.34
C LEU A 161 -9.34 8.20 -3.03
N ASN A 162 -9.18 9.30 -2.32
CA ASN A 162 -7.93 9.67 -1.68
C ASN A 162 -8.06 9.32 -0.19
N TYR A 163 -7.09 8.60 0.30
CA TYR A 163 -7.09 8.10 1.68
C TYR A 163 -5.68 8.08 2.25
N HIS A 164 -5.59 8.06 3.55
CA HIS A 164 -4.36 7.76 4.28
C HIS A 164 -4.68 6.89 5.50
N ILE A 165 -3.67 6.24 6.03
CA ILE A 165 -3.77 5.54 7.31
C ILE A 165 -3.31 6.45 8.44
N ASP A 166 -3.93 6.33 9.62
CA ASP A 166 -3.46 7.07 10.79
C ASP A 166 -2.04 6.58 11.15
N PRO A 167 -1.05 7.48 11.19
CA PRO A 167 0.31 7.12 11.52
C PRO A 167 0.46 6.41 12.88
N SER A 168 -0.42 6.67 13.83
CA SER A 168 -0.41 6.04 15.16
C SER A 168 -0.92 4.60 15.15
N ASP A 169 -1.79 4.26 14.18
CA ASP A 169 -2.45 2.97 14.09
C ASP A 169 -1.84 2.04 13.01
N ALA A 170 -0.69 2.41 12.45
CA ALA A 170 -0.01 1.66 11.41
C ALA A 170 0.26 0.19 11.82
N ASN A 171 0.60 -0.06 13.09
CA ASN A 171 0.79 -1.40 13.63
C ASN A 171 -0.51 -2.21 13.68
N ALA A 172 -1.62 -1.62 14.09
CA ALA A 172 -2.94 -2.27 14.15
C ALA A 172 -3.43 -2.63 12.74
N ILE A 173 -3.26 -1.72 11.78
CA ILE A 173 -3.60 -1.95 10.37
C ILE A 173 -2.75 -3.10 9.80
N PHE A 174 -1.43 -3.06 10.01
CA PHE A 174 -0.56 -4.12 9.54
C PHE A 174 -0.87 -5.48 10.19
N GLN A 175 -1.17 -5.50 11.49
CA GLN A 175 -1.52 -6.73 12.21
C GLN A 175 -2.80 -7.37 11.70
N GLN A 176 -3.83 -6.56 11.40
CA GLN A 176 -5.15 -7.06 10.99
C GLN A 176 -5.23 -7.34 9.49
N LEU A 177 -4.61 -6.52 8.66
CA LEU A 177 -4.83 -6.47 7.22
C LEU A 177 -3.57 -6.81 6.40
N GLY A 178 -2.39 -6.63 6.97
CA GLY A 178 -1.11 -6.78 6.27
C GLY A 178 -0.75 -5.55 5.43
N ALA A 179 0.29 -5.70 4.60
CA ALA A 179 0.74 -4.62 3.72
C ALA A 179 -0.23 -4.35 2.56
N ASP A 180 -0.96 -5.37 2.10
CA ASP A 180 -1.89 -5.29 0.96
C ASP A 180 -3.31 -4.89 1.40
N TYR A 181 -3.44 -4.05 2.42
CA TYR A 181 -4.73 -3.65 3.01
C TYR A 181 -5.65 -2.97 1.99
N SER A 182 -5.11 -2.27 0.98
CA SER A 182 -5.90 -1.61 -0.06
C SER A 182 -6.78 -2.61 -0.83
N ASP A 183 -6.19 -3.68 -1.32
CA ASP A 183 -6.91 -4.69 -2.10
C ASP A 183 -7.80 -5.58 -1.22
N ARG A 184 -7.39 -5.78 0.03
CA ARG A 184 -8.13 -6.65 0.96
C ARG A 184 -9.35 -6.00 1.58
N ILE A 185 -9.31 -4.69 1.81
CA ILE A 185 -10.38 -3.97 2.52
C ILE A 185 -10.99 -2.85 1.69
N ILE A 186 -10.18 -2.00 1.04
CA ILE A 186 -10.74 -0.83 0.34
C ILE A 186 -11.57 -1.27 -0.86
N ALA A 187 -11.07 -2.18 -1.70
CA ALA A 187 -11.79 -2.65 -2.86
C ALA A 187 -13.14 -3.32 -2.51
N PRO A 188 -13.21 -4.30 -1.59
CA PRO A 188 -14.49 -4.88 -1.16
C PRO A 188 -15.42 -3.87 -0.51
N THR A 189 -14.90 -2.93 0.30
CA THR A 189 -15.71 -1.90 0.94
C THR A 189 -16.37 -0.98 -0.07
N ILE A 190 -15.66 -0.58 -1.13
CA ILE A 190 -16.24 0.20 -2.23
C ILE A 190 -17.38 -0.57 -2.87
N GLN A 191 -17.16 -1.83 -3.24
CA GLN A 191 -18.16 -2.70 -3.88
C GLN A 191 -19.41 -2.82 -3.01
N GLU A 192 -19.24 -3.14 -1.73
CA GLU A 192 -20.37 -3.32 -0.79
C GLU A 192 -21.11 -2.01 -0.53
N SER A 193 -20.38 -0.91 -0.33
CA SER A 193 -20.98 0.40 -0.11
C SER A 193 -21.80 0.88 -1.31
N VAL A 194 -21.32 0.64 -2.52
CA VAL A 194 -22.05 0.97 -3.74
C VAL A 194 -23.29 0.12 -3.84
N LYS A 195 -23.20 -1.22 -3.66
CA LYS A 195 -24.37 -2.11 -3.70
C LYS A 195 -25.43 -1.71 -2.68
N ALA A 196 -25.02 -1.50 -1.42
CA ALA A 196 -25.93 -1.12 -0.34
C ALA A 196 -26.58 0.24 -0.53
N SER A 197 -25.89 1.18 -1.16
CA SER A 197 -26.38 2.55 -1.38
C SER A 197 -27.24 2.63 -2.62
N VAL A 198 -26.82 2.07 -3.74
CA VAL A 198 -27.54 2.09 -5.02
C VAL A 198 -28.86 1.36 -4.93
N ALA A 199 -28.94 0.26 -4.17
CA ALA A 199 -30.19 -0.48 -3.95
C ALA A 199 -31.29 0.33 -3.23
N LYS A 200 -30.97 1.50 -2.64
CA LYS A 200 -31.95 2.41 -2.02
C LYS A 200 -32.63 3.34 -3.02
N PHE A 201 -32.11 3.46 -4.23
CA PHE A 201 -32.57 4.37 -5.26
C PHE A 201 -33.09 3.61 -6.47
N ASN A 202 -34.15 4.15 -7.11
CA ASN A 202 -34.55 3.72 -8.44
C ASN A 202 -33.58 4.29 -9.48
N ALA A 203 -33.50 3.68 -10.66
CA ALA A 203 -32.62 4.15 -11.72
C ALA A 203 -32.92 5.60 -12.15
N GLU A 204 -34.20 6.00 -12.19
CA GLU A 204 -34.60 7.39 -12.46
C GLU A 204 -34.12 8.37 -11.38
N GLU A 205 -34.09 7.95 -10.09
CA GLU A 205 -33.58 8.78 -9.00
C GLU A 205 -32.05 8.91 -9.04
N LEU A 206 -31.35 7.88 -9.49
CA LEU A 206 -29.90 7.95 -9.67
C LEU A 206 -29.51 8.96 -10.76
N ILE A 207 -30.42 9.26 -11.70
CA ILE A 207 -30.23 10.29 -12.72
C ILE A 207 -30.62 11.66 -12.17
N THR A 208 -31.81 11.78 -11.55
CA THR A 208 -32.39 13.06 -11.12
C THR A 208 -31.86 13.57 -9.80
N LYS A 209 -31.50 12.66 -8.86
CA LYS A 209 -30.96 12.94 -7.51
C LYS A 209 -29.50 12.49 -7.39
N ARG A 210 -28.74 12.59 -8.49
CA ARG A 210 -27.37 12.09 -8.61
C ARG A 210 -26.48 12.51 -7.44
N GLU A 211 -26.47 13.79 -7.08
CA GLU A 211 -25.61 14.31 -6.02
C GLU A 211 -25.97 13.72 -4.65
N THR A 212 -27.25 13.50 -4.40
CA THR A 212 -27.68 12.83 -3.15
C THR A 212 -27.21 11.39 -3.11
N ALA A 213 -27.32 10.65 -4.22
CA ALA A 213 -26.85 9.26 -4.30
C ALA A 213 -25.33 9.19 -4.11
N LYS A 214 -24.57 10.06 -4.76
CA LYS A 214 -23.11 10.15 -4.59
C LYS A 214 -22.74 10.47 -3.13
N GLY A 215 -23.44 11.39 -2.48
CA GLY A 215 -23.23 11.70 -1.07
C GLY A 215 -23.44 10.50 -0.16
N VAL A 216 -24.53 9.75 -0.33
CA VAL A 216 -24.83 8.55 0.46
C VAL A 216 -23.76 7.47 0.26
N ILE A 217 -23.29 7.26 -0.97
CA ILE A 217 -22.22 6.31 -1.25
C ILE A 217 -20.91 6.76 -0.57
N ALA A 218 -20.52 8.03 -0.73
CA ALA A 218 -19.30 8.57 -0.14
C ALA A 218 -19.30 8.47 1.38
N ASP A 219 -20.42 8.80 2.03
CA ASP A 219 -20.56 8.71 3.48
C ASP A 219 -20.53 7.26 3.97
N THR A 220 -21.15 6.33 3.24
CA THR A 220 -21.09 4.91 3.57
C THR A 220 -19.66 4.37 3.49
N ILE A 221 -18.91 4.71 2.42
CA ILE A 221 -17.50 4.32 2.26
C ILE A 221 -16.67 4.90 3.40
N ARG A 222 -16.81 6.22 3.67
CA ARG A 222 -16.05 6.91 4.72
C ARG A 222 -16.30 6.30 6.10
N ASN A 223 -17.55 6.07 6.45
CA ASN A 223 -17.92 5.50 7.75
C ASN A 223 -17.41 4.06 7.91
N THR A 224 -17.45 3.25 6.85
CA THR A 224 -16.98 1.86 6.92
C THR A 224 -15.47 1.77 7.02
N LEU A 225 -14.72 2.59 6.27
CA LEU A 225 -13.27 2.59 6.28
C LEU A 225 -12.70 3.22 7.57
N SER A 226 -13.38 4.22 8.15
CA SER A 226 -12.96 4.82 9.42
C SER A 226 -12.97 3.83 10.59
N GLN A 227 -13.87 2.84 10.58
CA GLN A 227 -13.89 1.75 11.55
C GLN A 227 -12.66 0.83 11.48
N ARG A 228 -11.87 0.95 10.41
CA ARG A 228 -10.64 0.20 10.18
C ARG A 228 -9.39 1.09 10.24
N ASN A 229 -9.49 2.28 10.84
CA ASN A 229 -8.43 3.28 10.99
C ASN A 229 -7.88 3.79 9.63
N ILE A 230 -8.72 3.70 8.57
CA ILE A 230 -8.41 4.26 7.25
C ILE A 230 -9.21 5.55 7.10
N VAL A 231 -8.49 6.66 6.97
CA VAL A 231 -9.09 8.01 6.84
C VAL A 231 -9.29 8.32 5.36
N VAL A 232 -10.55 8.50 4.96
CA VAL A 232 -10.90 8.88 3.59
C VAL A 232 -11.09 10.40 3.50
N GLU A 233 -10.20 11.06 2.78
CA GLU A 233 -10.23 12.52 2.58
C GLU A 233 -11.29 12.92 1.56
N THR A 234 -11.23 12.29 0.38
CA THR A 234 -12.11 12.64 -0.73
C THR A 234 -12.55 11.37 -1.47
N VAL A 235 -13.82 11.33 -1.84
CA VAL A 235 -14.39 10.29 -2.70
C VAL A 235 -14.88 10.94 -4.00
N PHE A 236 -14.37 10.46 -5.11
CA PHE A 236 -14.80 10.86 -6.46
C PHE A 236 -15.59 9.72 -7.07
N ILE A 237 -16.79 10.01 -7.50
CA ILE A 237 -17.68 9.05 -8.15
C ILE A 237 -17.96 9.55 -9.55
N THR A 238 -17.61 8.75 -10.55
CA THR A 238 -17.97 9.04 -11.94
C THR A 238 -19.49 8.93 -12.12
N ASP A 239 -19.94 9.28 -13.28
CA ASP A 239 -21.37 9.16 -13.60
C ASP A 239 -21.81 7.70 -13.61
N PHE A 240 -23.05 7.47 -13.18
CA PHE A 240 -23.67 6.17 -13.25
C PHE A 240 -23.93 5.79 -14.71
N LYS A 241 -23.44 4.63 -15.11
CA LYS A 241 -23.69 4.04 -16.42
C LYS A 241 -24.75 2.96 -16.29
N PHE A 242 -25.77 3.04 -17.13
CA PHE A 242 -26.85 2.06 -17.20
C PHE A 242 -26.67 1.17 -18.42
N SER A 243 -27.42 0.07 -18.47
CA SER A 243 -27.48 -0.78 -19.67
C SER A 243 -28.02 -0.01 -20.87
N GLN A 244 -27.56 -0.34 -22.08
CA GLN A 244 -28.04 0.30 -23.29
C GLN A 244 -29.57 0.18 -23.44
N ALA A 245 -30.15 -0.98 -23.13
CA ALA A 245 -31.59 -1.22 -23.19
C ALA A 245 -32.37 -0.25 -22.28
N PHE A 246 -31.85 0.05 -21.08
CA PHE A 246 -32.46 1.00 -20.16
C PHE A 246 -32.32 2.44 -20.69
N ALA A 247 -31.16 2.81 -21.23
CA ALA A 247 -30.94 4.13 -21.83
C ALA A 247 -31.93 4.40 -22.97
N ASP A 248 -32.13 3.41 -23.86
CA ASP A 248 -33.07 3.50 -24.97
C ASP A 248 -34.52 3.66 -24.48
N GLN A 249 -34.92 2.95 -23.42
CA GLN A 249 -36.26 3.10 -22.81
C GLN A 249 -36.45 4.49 -22.20
N ILE A 250 -35.47 5.05 -21.52
CA ILE A 250 -35.54 6.41 -20.98
C ILE A 250 -35.66 7.43 -22.11
N GLU A 251 -34.88 7.29 -23.18
CA GLU A 251 -34.96 8.17 -24.34
C GLU A 251 -36.37 8.14 -24.95
N GLN A 252 -36.95 6.96 -25.17
CA GLN A 252 -38.31 6.80 -25.65
C GLN A 252 -39.36 7.47 -24.73
N LYS A 253 -39.20 7.30 -23.39
CA LYS A 253 -40.07 7.93 -22.39
C LYS A 253 -39.99 9.45 -22.48
N VAL A 254 -38.76 10.01 -22.61
CA VAL A 254 -38.54 11.46 -22.74
C VAL A 254 -39.16 11.99 -24.03
N VAL A 255 -38.96 11.31 -25.16
CA VAL A 255 -39.56 11.69 -26.44
C VAL A 255 -41.11 11.67 -26.38
N ALA A 256 -41.68 10.61 -25.79
CA ALA A 256 -43.13 10.52 -25.60
C ALA A 256 -43.69 11.64 -24.71
N PHE A 257 -42.97 11.97 -23.62
CA PHE A 257 -43.33 13.07 -22.72
C PHE A 257 -43.24 14.44 -23.41
N GLN A 258 -42.20 14.69 -24.17
CA GLN A 258 -42.03 15.92 -24.97
C GLN A 258 -43.19 16.07 -25.99
N LYS A 259 -43.54 14.97 -26.66
CA LYS A 259 -44.69 14.96 -27.59
C LYS A 259 -45.99 15.29 -26.86
N TYR A 260 -46.25 14.69 -25.70
CA TYR A 260 -47.42 15.00 -24.88
C TYR A 260 -47.48 16.49 -24.49
N LEU A 261 -46.36 17.08 -24.04
CA LEU A 261 -46.30 18.52 -23.71
C LEU A 261 -46.55 19.40 -24.93
N THR A 262 -46.01 19.03 -26.09
CA THR A 262 -46.24 19.75 -27.34
C THR A 262 -47.72 19.74 -27.73
N GLU A 263 -48.40 18.59 -27.67
CA GLU A 263 -49.83 18.49 -27.95
C GLU A 263 -50.69 19.28 -26.96
N GLN A 264 -50.31 19.23 -25.67
CA GLN A 264 -50.99 20.02 -24.64
C GLN A 264 -50.84 21.56 -24.89
N ASN A 265 -49.66 22.00 -25.30
CA ASN A 265 -49.44 23.40 -25.67
C ASN A 265 -50.19 23.80 -26.94
N ASN A 266 -50.27 22.92 -27.95
CA ASN A 266 -51.02 23.12 -29.16
C ASN A 266 -52.54 23.25 -28.86
N LEU A 267 -53.10 22.38 -28.01
CA LEU A 267 -54.48 22.50 -27.56
C LEU A 267 -54.78 23.84 -26.87
N ARG A 268 -53.85 24.29 -25.98
CA ARG A 268 -53.97 25.61 -25.33
C ARG A 268 -53.92 26.75 -26.35
N ALA A 269 -53.02 26.67 -27.33
CA ALA A 269 -52.92 27.67 -28.38
C ALA A 269 -54.19 27.73 -29.23
N ILE A 270 -54.80 26.58 -29.62
CA ILE A 270 -56.05 26.51 -30.34
C ILE A 270 -57.18 27.12 -29.51
N GLN A 271 -57.24 26.86 -28.19
CA GLN A 271 -58.25 27.49 -27.31
C GLN A 271 -58.09 28.99 -27.24
N VAL A 272 -56.85 29.50 -27.15
CA VAL A 272 -56.63 30.96 -27.19
C VAL A 272 -57.07 31.58 -28.52
N ILE A 273 -56.73 30.96 -29.65
CA ILE A 273 -57.10 31.42 -30.97
C ILE A 273 -58.63 31.42 -31.14
N ALA A 274 -59.33 30.34 -30.71
CA ALA A 274 -60.75 30.24 -30.74
C ALA A 274 -61.41 31.38 -29.92
N ASN A 275 -60.94 31.60 -28.69
CA ASN A 275 -61.39 32.69 -27.83
C ASN A 275 -61.15 34.08 -28.46
N GLN A 276 -59.99 34.28 -29.07
CA GLN A 276 -59.68 35.54 -29.78
C GLN A 276 -60.63 35.73 -30.95
N THR A 277 -60.98 34.67 -31.73
CA THR A 277 -61.89 34.76 -32.84
C THR A 277 -63.31 35.13 -32.38
N VAL A 278 -63.77 34.55 -31.26
CA VAL A 278 -65.06 34.88 -30.66
C VAL A 278 -65.08 36.37 -30.20
N VAL A 279 -64.05 36.80 -29.46
CA VAL A 279 -63.95 38.20 -28.98
C VAL A 279 -63.89 39.17 -30.15
N GLN A 280 -63.13 38.84 -31.19
CA GLN A 280 -63.11 39.70 -32.42
C GLN A 280 -64.44 39.76 -33.12
N ALA A 281 -65.14 38.66 -33.25
CA ALA A 281 -66.53 38.65 -33.88
C ALA A 281 -67.52 39.42 -33.03
N GLU A 282 -67.50 39.31 -31.70
CA GLU A 282 -68.30 40.13 -30.80
C GLU A 282 -67.96 41.63 -30.89
N ALA A 283 -66.71 41.99 -30.94
CA ALA A 283 -66.26 43.38 -31.09
C ALA A 283 -66.70 43.94 -32.41
N GLN A 284 -66.61 43.19 -33.49
CA GLN A 284 -67.08 43.60 -34.81
C GLN A 284 -68.62 43.77 -34.85
N ALA A 285 -69.36 42.83 -34.24
CA ALA A 285 -70.79 42.95 -34.12
C ALA A 285 -71.20 44.21 -33.33
N ARG A 286 -70.58 44.51 -32.21
CA ARG A 286 -70.82 45.70 -31.43
C ARG A 286 -70.48 47.00 -32.21
N ALA A 287 -69.38 47.03 -32.96
CA ALA A 287 -69.00 48.14 -33.81
C ALA A 287 -70.05 48.38 -34.93
N ASN A 288 -70.57 47.30 -35.57
CA ASN A 288 -71.61 47.41 -36.58
C ASN A 288 -72.96 47.96 -36.00
N ILE A 289 -73.33 47.49 -34.79
CA ILE A 289 -74.52 48.01 -34.10
C ILE A 289 -74.33 49.49 -33.74
N ALA A 290 -73.18 49.87 -33.18
CA ALA A 290 -72.95 51.29 -32.89
C ALA A 290 -72.93 52.18 -34.10
N LYS A 291 -72.42 51.73 -35.24
CA LYS A 291 -72.51 52.44 -36.53
C LYS A 291 -73.91 52.60 -37.02
N ALA A 292 -74.70 51.53 -37.01
CA ALA A 292 -76.10 51.59 -37.39
C ALA A 292 -76.95 52.53 -36.52
N ASN A 293 -76.70 52.52 -35.19
CA ASN A 293 -77.37 53.43 -34.25
C ASN A 293 -76.94 54.88 -34.46
N GLY A 294 -75.72 55.15 -34.82
CA GLY A 294 -75.18 56.49 -35.10
C GLY A 294 -75.86 57.06 -36.44
N GLU A 295 -75.97 56.22 -37.45
CA GLU A 295 -76.62 56.58 -38.71
C GLU A 295 -78.09 56.82 -38.52
N SER A 296 -78.77 56.08 -37.64
CA SER A 296 -80.22 56.31 -37.37
C SER A 296 -80.50 57.57 -36.53
N GLN A 297 -79.53 58.14 -35.80
CA GLN A 297 -79.69 59.38 -35.06
C GLN A 297 -79.32 60.62 -35.88
N ALA A 298 -78.70 60.43 -37.05
CA ALA A 298 -78.29 61.51 -37.95
C ALA A 298 -79.35 61.84 -39.05
N ILE A 299 -80.49 61.15 -39.06
CA ILE A 299 -81.65 61.42 -39.89
C ILE A 299 -82.73 62.07 -39.04
#